data_446baa34b15c571da785e07799be19bf
#
_entry.id   446baa34b15c571da785e07799be19bf
#
_cell.length_a   1.000
_cell.length_b   1.000
_cell.length_c   1.000
_cell.angle_alpha   90.00
_cell.angle_beta   90.00
_cell.angle_gamma   90.00
#
_symmetry.space_group_name_H-M   'P 1'
#
loop_
_entity.id
_entity.type
_entity.pdbx_description
1 polymer ?
#
loop_
_entity_poly.entity_id
_entity_poly.type
_entity_poly.pdbx_seq_one_letter_code
_entity_poly.pdbx_strand_id
1 'polypeptide(L)'
;SKHVELLQSERRLVMIHLYHGSTVNIEQIDLRKSRPNKDFGRGFYLSADREQAWRMGEFKALTEGGTPVMNEYVFDETILSSDELRILTFAEYSRQWAEFIFLNRNNKTDEPAHSYDIVYGPIANDRVGVQIGKYEAGDITLDQFLNNLKYMKGVTFQYFFGTKRAISKLQKV
;
A
#
# COMPACT_ATOMS: atom_id res chain seq x y z
N SER A 1 29.00 2.91 24.85
CA SER A 1 29.39 1.85 25.78
C SER A 1 29.21 0.49 25.11
N LYS A 2 29.93 -0.53 25.56
CA LYS A 2 29.79 -1.92 25.07
C LYS A 2 28.34 -2.44 25.14
N HIS A 3 27.57 -1.94 26.09
CA HIS A 3 26.16 -2.34 26.25
C HIS A 3 25.29 -1.77 25.10
N VAL A 4 25.54 -0.51 24.69
CA VAL A 4 24.85 0.12 23.56
C VAL A 4 25.24 -0.55 22.23
N GLU A 5 26.52 -0.90 22.08
CA GLU A 5 27.02 -1.62 20.89
C GLU A 5 26.41 -3.03 20.79
N LEU A 6 26.26 -3.74 21.94
CA LEU A 6 25.60 -5.04 21.99
C LEU A 6 24.12 -4.94 21.62
N LEU A 7 23.40 -3.93 22.10
CA LEU A 7 22.00 -3.70 21.75
C LEU A 7 21.82 -3.36 20.27
N GLN A 8 22.78 -2.66 19.66
CA GLN A 8 22.78 -2.36 18.23
C GLN A 8 23.13 -3.59 17.39
N SER A 9 24.00 -4.50 17.89
CA SER A 9 24.38 -5.73 17.17
C SER A 9 23.29 -6.80 17.21
N GLU A 10 22.34 -6.72 18.15
CA GLU A 10 21.22 -7.67 18.29
C GLU A 10 19.99 -7.28 17.46
N ARG A 11 20.00 -6.16 16.72
CA ARG A 11 18.91 -5.78 15.81
C ARG A 11 18.81 -6.78 14.68
N ARG A 12 17.85 -7.72 14.82
CA ARG A 12 17.55 -8.69 13.77
C ARG A 12 16.81 -7.99 12.64
N LEU A 13 17.40 -8.03 11.46
CA LEU A 13 16.71 -7.67 10.24
C LEU A 13 15.64 -8.72 9.95
N VAL A 14 14.44 -8.28 9.59
CA VAL A 14 13.37 -9.18 9.13
C VAL A 14 13.12 -8.86 7.66
N MET A 15 13.79 -9.59 6.80
CA MET A 15 13.68 -9.40 5.35
C MET A 15 12.44 -10.11 4.84
N ILE A 16 11.59 -9.38 4.15
CA ILE A 16 10.41 -9.93 3.48
C ILE A 16 10.47 -9.63 1.99
N HIS A 17 9.76 -10.45 1.21
CA HIS A 17 9.61 -10.22 -0.22
C HIS A 17 8.31 -9.49 -0.49
N LEU A 18 8.39 -8.42 -1.26
CA LEU A 18 7.25 -7.64 -1.72
C LEU A 18 7.17 -7.68 -3.24
N TYR A 19 5.96 -7.75 -3.76
CA TYR A 19 5.68 -7.98 -5.17
C TYR A 19 4.86 -6.85 -5.76
N HIS A 20 5.19 -6.48 -6.98
CA HIS A 20 4.44 -5.49 -7.76
C HIS A 20 4.16 -6.04 -9.15
N GLY A 21 2.89 -6.30 -9.44
CA GLY A 21 2.44 -6.73 -10.75
C GLY A 21 2.31 -5.56 -11.71
N SER A 22 2.89 -5.70 -12.89
CA SER A 22 2.88 -4.69 -13.95
C SER A 22 2.83 -5.36 -15.32
N THR A 23 3.01 -4.59 -16.36
CA THR A 23 3.22 -5.08 -17.74
C THR A 23 4.66 -4.86 -18.20
N VAL A 24 5.51 -4.32 -17.33
CA VAL A 24 6.92 -4.04 -17.64
C VAL A 24 7.80 -4.49 -16.47
N ASN A 25 9.06 -4.82 -16.81
CA ASN A 25 10.10 -4.97 -15.80
C ASN A 25 10.56 -3.58 -15.36
N ILE A 26 10.32 -3.25 -14.09
CA ILE A 26 10.60 -1.93 -13.54
C ILE A 26 12.03 -1.93 -12.98
N GLU A 27 12.94 -1.31 -13.70
CA GLU A 27 14.33 -1.14 -13.26
C GLU A 27 14.48 0.04 -12.30
N GLN A 28 13.74 1.10 -12.54
CA GLN A 28 13.72 2.29 -11.70
C GLN A 28 12.29 2.72 -11.43
N ILE A 29 11.94 2.83 -10.15
CA ILE A 29 10.60 3.22 -9.71
C ILE A 29 10.44 4.73 -9.90
N ASP A 30 9.42 5.13 -10.67
CA ASP A 30 9.05 6.53 -10.90
C ASP A 30 7.70 6.82 -10.29
N LEU A 31 7.69 7.53 -9.17
CA LEU A 31 6.46 7.87 -8.43
C LEU A 31 5.52 8.78 -9.23
N ARG A 32 6.05 9.54 -10.20
CA ARG A 32 5.25 10.43 -11.04
C ARG A 32 4.29 9.68 -11.96
N LYS A 33 4.52 8.40 -12.22
CA LYS A 33 3.63 7.55 -13.01
C LYS A 33 2.36 7.15 -12.27
N SER A 34 2.31 7.36 -10.94
CA SER A 34 1.16 7.06 -10.10
C SER A 34 0.23 8.27 -10.01
N ARG A 35 -1.07 8.00 -9.90
CA ARG A 35 -2.09 9.05 -9.74
C ARG A 35 -2.23 9.46 -8.27
N PRO A 36 -2.51 10.75 -7.98
CA PRO A 36 -2.59 11.23 -6.60
C PRO A 36 -3.85 10.76 -5.85
N ASN A 37 -4.88 10.31 -6.55
CA ASN A 37 -6.17 9.94 -5.98
C ASN A 37 -6.36 8.43 -5.81
N LYS A 38 -5.30 7.68 -5.72
CA LYS A 38 -5.33 6.27 -5.34
C LYS A 38 -5.61 6.12 -3.85
N ASP A 39 -5.93 4.92 -3.39
CA ASP A 39 -6.38 4.65 -2.02
C ASP A 39 -5.45 5.16 -0.92
N PHE A 40 -4.14 5.03 -1.11
CA PHE A 40 -3.13 5.58 -0.19
C PHE A 40 -2.36 6.76 -0.80
N GLY A 41 -2.84 7.28 -1.93
CA GLY A 41 -2.23 8.41 -2.62
C GLY A 41 -1.27 8.00 -3.73
N ARG A 42 -0.50 8.99 -4.21
CA ARG A 42 0.51 8.78 -5.24
C ARG A 42 1.70 8.03 -4.66
N GLY A 43 1.97 6.84 -5.17
CA GLY A 43 3.09 6.06 -4.71
C GLY A 43 3.23 4.73 -5.44
N PHE A 44 4.15 3.92 -4.96
CA PHE A 44 4.42 2.59 -5.47
C PHE A 44 3.79 1.56 -4.54
N TYR A 45 2.91 0.72 -5.09
CA TYR A 45 2.11 -0.24 -4.34
C TYR A 45 2.66 -1.65 -4.52
N LEU A 46 2.82 -2.36 -3.40
CA LEU A 46 3.32 -3.73 -3.38
C LEU A 46 2.46 -4.60 -2.45
N SER A 47 2.53 -5.90 -2.67
CA SER A 47 1.88 -6.90 -1.83
C SER A 47 2.90 -7.94 -1.38
N ALA A 48 2.75 -8.42 -0.13
CA ALA A 48 3.48 -9.60 0.33
C ALA A 48 2.86 -10.89 -0.24
N ASP A 49 1.63 -10.83 -0.73
CA ASP A 49 0.95 -11.91 -1.41
C ASP A 49 1.26 -11.86 -2.91
N ARG A 50 2.09 -12.80 -3.35
CA ARG A 50 2.54 -12.89 -4.74
C ARG A 50 1.37 -13.04 -5.72
N GLU A 51 0.38 -13.82 -5.38
CA GLU A 51 -0.80 -14.03 -6.22
C GLU A 51 -1.62 -12.76 -6.39
N GLN A 52 -1.77 -11.99 -5.32
CA GLN A 52 -2.46 -10.69 -5.36
C GLN A 52 -1.75 -9.73 -6.32
N ALA A 53 -0.43 -9.64 -6.24
CA ALA A 53 0.37 -8.81 -7.15
C ALA A 53 0.26 -9.30 -8.60
N TRP A 54 0.25 -10.61 -8.81
CA TRP A 54 0.08 -11.18 -10.15
C TRP A 54 -1.27 -10.79 -10.77
N ARG A 55 -2.35 -10.87 -10.00
CA ARG A 55 -3.69 -10.46 -10.46
C ARG A 55 -3.72 -8.98 -10.85
N MET A 56 -3.01 -8.12 -10.13
CA MET A 56 -2.89 -6.71 -10.47
C MET A 56 -2.18 -6.53 -11.82
N GLY A 57 -1.13 -7.33 -12.08
CA GLY A 57 -0.44 -7.35 -13.36
C GLY A 57 -1.33 -7.82 -14.51
N GLU A 58 -2.11 -8.88 -14.28
CA GLU A 58 -3.09 -9.38 -15.25
C GLU A 58 -4.15 -8.31 -15.57
N PHE A 59 -4.67 -7.62 -14.56
CA PHE A 59 -5.63 -6.55 -14.74
C PHE A 59 -5.04 -5.40 -15.58
N LYS A 60 -3.81 -4.99 -15.30
CA LYS A 60 -3.11 -3.97 -16.10
C LYS A 60 -2.94 -4.41 -17.55
N ALA A 61 -2.58 -5.67 -17.78
CA ALA A 61 -2.41 -6.21 -19.13
C ALA A 61 -3.74 -6.18 -19.90
N LEU A 62 -4.86 -6.46 -19.24
CA LEU A 62 -6.18 -6.39 -19.88
C LEU A 62 -6.58 -4.95 -20.24
N THR A 63 -6.24 -3.97 -19.41
CA THR A 63 -6.64 -2.56 -19.61
C THR A 63 -5.66 -1.77 -20.47
N GLU A 64 -4.38 -2.07 -20.39
CA GLU A 64 -3.31 -1.29 -21.03
C GLU A 64 -2.62 -2.03 -22.19
N GLY A 65 -2.90 -3.33 -22.33
CA GLY A 65 -2.21 -4.20 -23.28
C GLY A 65 -0.93 -4.80 -22.70
N GLY A 66 -0.31 -5.71 -23.45
CA GLY A 66 0.90 -6.41 -23.04
C GLY A 66 0.62 -7.68 -22.25
N THR A 67 1.63 -8.17 -21.55
CA THR A 67 1.57 -9.37 -20.72
C THR A 67 1.95 -9.03 -19.28
N PRO A 68 1.42 -9.77 -18.28
CA PRO A 68 1.78 -9.52 -16.87
C PRO A 68 3.25 -9.77 -16.62
N VAL A 69 3.87 -8.90 -15.83
CA VAL A 69 5.26 -9.03 -15.37
C VAL A 69 5.29 -8.86 -13.86
N MET A 70 5.95 -9.79 -13.17
CA MET A 70 6.13 -9.71 -11.73
C MET A 70 7.43 -9.00 -11.40
N ASN A 71 7.34 -7.92 -10.61
CA ASN A 71 8.49 -7.24 -10.05
C ASN A 71 8.61 -7.62 -8.57
N GLU A 72 9.77 -8.10 -8.15
CA GLU A 72 10.01 -8.56 -6.79
C GLU A 72 11.08 -7.72 -6.12
N TYR A 73 10.85 -7.42 -4.84
CA TYR A 73 11.74 -6.59 -4.02
C TYR A 73 11.92 -7.24 -2.65
N VAL A 74 13.07 -6.99 -2.04
CA VAL A 74 13.35 -7.35 -0.65
C VAL A 74 13.27 -6.09 0.20
N PHE A 75 12.63 -6.21 1.37
CA PHE A 75 12.38 -5.10 2.27
C PHE A 75 12.58 -5.54 3.72
N ASP A 76 13.26 -4.72 4.51
CA ASP A 76 13.43 -4.95 5.94
C ASP A 76 12.18 -4.45 6.69
N GLU A 77 11.33 -5.39 7.13
CA GLU A 77 10.07 -5.09 7.81
C GLU A 77 10.28 -4.34 9.15
N THR A 78 11.44 -4.45 9.78
CA THR A 78 11.72 -3.73 11.03
C THR A 78 11.71 -2.21 10.86
N ILE A 79 11.85 -1.71 9.64
CA ILE A 79 11.74 -0.29 9.31
C ILE A 79 10.36 0.26 9.69
N LEU A 80 9.32 -0.56 9.61
CA LEU A 80 7.95 -0.15 9.98
C LEU A 80 7.82 0.24 11.46
N SER A 81 8.71 -0.26 12.31
CA SER A 81 8.74 0.02 13.76
C SER A 81 9.84 1.01 14.14
N SER A 82 10.57 1.55 13.16
CA SER A 82 11.66 2.50 13.39
C SER A 82 11.17 3.94 13.25
N ASP A 83 12.00 4.89 13.69
CA ASP A 83 11.75 6.34 13.55
C ASP A 83 12.38 6.92 12.28
N GLU A 84 12.97 6.09 11.41
CA GLU A 84 13.64 6.55 10.20
C GLU A 84 12.71 7.22 9.21
N LEU A 85 11.49 6.69 9.10
CA LEU A 85 10.48 7.12 8.13
C LEU A 85 9.17 7.44 8.82
N ARG A 86 8.34 8.22 8.15
CA ARG A 86 6.96 8.46 8.60
C ARG A 86 6.07 7.33 8.11
N ILE A 87 5.63 6.50 9.05
CA ILE A 87 4.92 5.25 8.79
C ILE A 87 3.48 5.36 9.32
N LEU A 88 2.51 4.90 8.53
CA LEU A 88 1.12 4.75 8.93
C LEU A 88 0.69 3.31 8.68
N THR A 89 0.18 2.64 9.71
CA THR A 89 -0.28 1.25 9.58
C THR A 89 -1.73 1.12 10.02
N PHE A 90 -2.47 0.30 9.29
CA PHE A 90 -3.85 -0.07 9.61
C PHE A 90 -3.92 -1.59 9.72
N ALA A 91 -4.33 -2.09 10.89
CA ALA A 91 -4.45 -3.52 11.12
C ALA A 91 -5.73 -4.12 10.52
N GLU A 92 -6.73 -3.28 10.27
CA GLU A 92 -8.06 -3.71 9.84
C GLU A 92 -8.81 -2.60 9.11
N TYR A 93 -9.99 -2.93 8.58
CA TYR A 93 -10.95 -1.95 8.10
C TYR A 93 -11.51 -1.16 9.29
N SER A 94 -10.92 0.00 9.57
CA SER A 94 -11.32 0.88 10.66
C SER A 94 -11.90 2.18 10.11
N ARG A 95 -12.48 3.01 11.01
CA ARG A 95 -12.90 4.37 10.65
C ARG A 95 -11.71 5.18 10.13
N GLN A 96 -10.56 5.06 10.78
CA GLN A 96 -9.33 5.76 10.38
C GLN A 96 -8.86 5.34 8.99
N TRP A 97 -8.93 4.03 8.69
CA TRP A 97 -8.63 3.52 7.35
C TRP A 97 -9.59 4.12 6.31
N ALA A 98 -10.89 4.10 6.59
CA ALA A 98 -11.91 4.63 5.68
C ALA A 98 -11.71 6.13 5.41
N GLU A 99 -11.49 6.92 6.47
CA GLU A 99 -11.24 8.35 6.35
C GLU A 99 -9.99 8.64 5.52
N PHE A 100 -8.93 7.84 5.71
CA PHE A 100 -7.70 7.96 4.93
C PHE A 100 -7.92 7.64 3.45
N ILE A 101 -8.65 6.57 3.14
CA ILE A 101 -9.02 6.21 1.76
C ILE A 101 -9.80 7.37 1.10
N PHE A 102 -10.80 7.91 1.79
CA PHE A 102 -11.61 9.00 1.24
C PHE A 102 -10.81 10.29 1.06
N LEU A 103 -9.91 10.60 1.99
CA LEU A 103 -9.00 11.74 1.87
C LEU A 103 -8.21 11.68 0.56
N ASN A 104 -7.65 10.52 0.25
CA ASN A 104 -6.85 10.32 -0.96
C ASN A 104 -7.71 10.29 -2.22
N ARG A 105 -8.81 9.54 -2.22
CA ARG A 105 -9.70 9.42 -3.39
C ARG A 105 -10.32 10.75 -3.79
N ASN A 106 -10.62 11.61 -2.82
CA ASN A 106 -11.22 12.93 -3.04
C ASN A 106 -10.19 14.02 -3.33
N ASN A 107 -8.90 13.68 -3.37
CA ASN A 107 -7.85 14.62 -3.70
C ASN A 107 -7.89 14.96 -5.19
N LYS A 108 -8.25 16.20 -5.50
CA LYS A 108 -8.36 16.73 -6.88
C LYS A 108 -7.14 17.53 -7.29
N THR A 109 -6.12 17.59 -6.45
CA THR A 109 -4.87 18.31 -6.71
C THR A 109 -3.77 17.36 -7.16
N ASP A 110 -2.67 17.89 -7.70
CA ASP A 110 -1.48 17.11 -8.01
C ASP A 110 -0.58 16.90 -6.79
N GLU A 111 -0.87 17.61 -5.69
CA GLU A 111 -0.12 17.48 -4.44
C GLU A 111 -0.63 16.30 -3.61
N PRO A 112 0.27 15.57 -2.91
CA PRO A 112 -0.14 14.51 -2.01
C PRO A 112 -1.07 15.02 -0.90
N ALA A 113 -2.08 14.24 -0.55
CA ALA A 113 -2.98 14.56 0.56
C ALA A 113 -2.34 14.29 1.93
N HIS A 114 -1.22 13.58 1.96
CA HIS A 114 -0.46 13.28 3.18
C HIS A 114 1.03 13.21 2.86
N SER A 115 1.86 13.15 3.89
CA SER A 115 3.30 13.10 3.77
C SER A 115 3.95 11.84 4.36
N TYR A 116 3.18 10.74 4.51
CA TYR A 116 3.74 9.48 4.97
C TYR A 116 4.67 8.88 3.92
N ASP A 117 5.79 8.34 4.38
CA ASP A 117 6.74 7.63 3.53
C ASP A 117 6.20 6.25 3.13
N ILE A 118 5.67 5.51 4.11
CA ILE A 118 5.09 4.18 3.92
C ILE A 118 3.73 4.12 4.59
N VAL A 119 2.76 3.53 3.90
CA VAL A 119 1.46 3.16 4.46
C VAL A 119 1.25 1.67 4.25
N TYR A 120 0.81 0.99 5.30
CA TYR A 120 0.45 -0.43 5.25
C TYR A 120 -0.97 -0.60 5.74
N GLY A 121 -1.79 -1.31 4.98
CA GLY A 121 -3.18 -1.50 5.38
C GLY A 121 -3.96 -2.38 4.40
N PRO A 122 -5.22 -2.66 4.74
CA PRO A 122 -6.10 -3.47 3.91
C PRO A 122 -6.32 -2.87 2.51
N ILE A 123 -6.42 -3.77 1.53
CA ILE A 123 -6.82 -3.42 0.16
C ILE A 123 -8.34 -3.30 0.11
N ALA A 124 -8.83 -2.27 -0.58
CA ALA A 124 -10.25 -2.18 -0.95
C ALA A 124 -10.50 -3.11 -2.14
N ASN A 125 -10.88 -4.36 -1.86
CA ASN A 125 -11.26 -5.32 -2.90
C ASN A 125 -12.61 -4.94 -3.54
N ASP A 126 -13.09 -5.72 -4.51
CA ASP A 126 -14.32 -5.42 -5.24
C ASP A 126 -15.54 -5.27 -4.32
N ARG A 127 -15.65 -6.12 -3.29
CA ARG A 127 -16.75 -6.05 -2.31
C ARG A 127 -16.70 -4.75 -1.49
N VAL A 128 -15.53 -4.39 -1.03
CA VAL A 128 -15.29 -3.14 -0.30
C VAL A 128 -15.52 -1.95 -1.24
N GLY A 129 -15.09 -2.06 -2.50
CA GLY A 129 -15.33 -1.05 -3.53
C GLY A 129 -16.81 -0.75 -3.74
N VAL A 130 -17.66 -1.77 -3.71
CA VAL A 130 -19.13 -1.59 -3.78
C VAL A 130 -19.63 -0.78 -2.59
N GLN A 131 -19.16 -1.08 -1.38
CA GLN A 131 -19.53 -0.32 -0.17
C GLN A 131 -19.06 1.13 -0.21
N ILE A 132 -17.85 1.35 -0.71
CA ILE A 132 -17.31 2.71 -0.92
C ILE A 132 -18.22 3.50 -1.88
N GLY A 133 -18.61 2.90 -2.99
CA GLY A 133 -19.52 3.52 -3.95
C GLY A 133 -20.87 3.90 -3.33
N LYS A 134 -21.45 3.01 -2.52
CA LYS A 134 -22.71 3.27 -1.82
C LYS A 134 -22.58 4.43 -0.84
N TYR A 135 -21.49 4.48 -0.09
CA TYR A 135 -21.23 5.58 0.85
C TYR A 135 -21.03 6.91 0.10
N GLU A 136 -20.24 6.93 -0.95
CA GLU A 136 -19.98 8.13 -1.74
C GLU A 136 -21.25 8.65 -2.44
N ALA A 137 -22.16 7.75 -2.83
CA ALA A 137 -23.45 8.09 -3.41
C ALA A 137 -24.49 8.55 -2.37
N GLY A 138 -24.17 8.45 -1.08
CA GLY A 138 -25.09 8.80 0.00
C GLY A 138 -26.15 7.74 0.30
N ASP A 139 -26.03 6.53 -0.25
CA ASP A 139 -26.98 5.43 -0.05
C ASP A 139 -26.87 4.79 1.32
N ILE A 140 -25.69 4.84 1.93
CA ILE A 140 -25.44 4.35 3.28
C ILE A 140 -24.66 5.39 4.10
N THR A 141 -24.81 5.32 5.43
CA THR A 141 -24.04 6.15 6.36
C THR A 141 -22.63 5.57 6.56
N LEU A 142 -21.74 6.37 7.15
CA LEU A 142 -20.41 5.88 7.51
C LEU A 142 -20.49 4.70 8.49
N ASP A 143 -21.40 4.77 9.47
CA ASP A 143 -21.58 3.68 10.44
C ASP A 143 -22.10 2.41 9.77
N GLN A 144 -23.02 2.50 8.83
CA GLN A 144 -23.46 1.37 8.01
C GLN A 144 -22.33 0.79 7.19
N PHE A 145 -21.55 1.65 6.54
CA PHE A 145 -20.36 1.25 5.78
C PHE A 145 -19.38 0.46 6.67
N LEU A 146 -19.00 1.00 7.81
CA LEU A 146 -18.09 0.34 8.74
C LEU A 146 -18.64 -0.98 9.28
N ASN A 147 -19.94 -1.02 9.59
CA ASN A 147 -20.60 -2.24 10.03
C ASN A 147 -20.56 -3.33 8.96
N ASN A 148 -20.79 -2.97 7.70
CA ASN A 148 -20.74 -3.90 6.57
C ASN A 148 -19.33 -4.48 6.37
N LEU A 149 -18.28 -3.69 6.65
CA LEU A 149 -16.90 -4.15 6.53
C LEU A 149 -16.50 -5.20 7.58
N LYS A 150 -17.14 -5.19 8.75
CA LYS A 150 -16.84 -6.16 9.83
C LYS A 150 -17.01 -7.61 9.41
N TYR A 151 -17.89 -7.87 8.45
CA TYR A 151 -18.21 -9.21 7.98
C TYR A 151 -17.43 -9.60 6.72
N MET A 152 -16.54 -8.74 6.24
CA MET A 152 -15.70 -9.05 5.08
C MET A 152 -14.63 -10.05 5.47
N LYS A 153 -14.51 -11.13 4.65
CA LYS A 153 -13.50 -12.18 4.82
C LYS A 153 -12.45 -12.06 3.73
N GLY A 154 -11.30 -12.70 3.97
CA GLY A 154 -10.22 -12.73 2.98
C GLY A 154 -9.54 -11.38 2.80
N VAL A 155 -9.35 -10.65 3.90
CA VAL A 155 -8.70 -9.34 3.88
C VAL A 155 -7.26 -9.52 3.41
N THR A 156 -6.89 -8.79 2.35
CA THR A 156 -5.52 -8.72 1.87
C THR A 156 -4.95 -7.34 2.15
N PHE A 157 -3.63 -7.24 2.27
CA PHE A 157 -2.94 -6.02 2.65
C PHE A 157 -2.04 -5.54 1.53
N GLN A 158 -1.79 -4.23 1.52
CA GLN A 158 -0.86 -3.61 0.58
C GLN A 158 0.11 -2.71 1.31
N TYR A 159 1.29 -2.56 0.72
CA TYR A 159 2.31 -1.60 1.09
C TYR A 159 2.30 -0.47 0.08
N PHE A 160 2.35 0.76 0.57
CA PHE A 160 2.47 1.96 -0.23
C PHE A 160 3.79 2.64 0.12
N PHE A 161 4.59 2.93 -0.89
CA PHE A 161 5.84 3.68 -0.78
C PHE A 161 5.67 4.99 -1.51
N GLY A 162 5.60 6.11 -0.77
CA GLY A 162 5.18 7.40 -1.31
C GLY A 162 6.32 8.42 -1.52
N THR A 163 7.55 8.08 -1.14
CA THR A 163 8.68 9.00 -1.22
C THR A 163 9.93 8.30 -1.75
N LYS A 164 10.88 9.09 -2.23
CA LYS A 164 12.19 8.55 -2.65
C LYS A 164 12.92 7.87 -1.49
N ARG A 165 12.80 8.41 -0.27
CA ARG A 165 13.38 7.78 0.93
C ARG A 165 12.82 6.40 1.17
N ALA A 166 11.49 6.25 1.06
CA ALA A 166 10.84 4.95 1.19
C ALA A 166 11.30 3.99 0.10
N ILE A 167 11.31 4.43 -1.16
CA ILE A 167 11.76 3.63 -2.31
C ILE A 167 13.18 3.12 -2.12
N SER A 168 14.06 3.92 -1.51
CA SER A 168 15.45 3.54 -1.26
C SER A 168 15.59 2.32 -0.31
N LYS A 169 14.53 1.98 0.42
CA LYS A 169 14.49 0.81 1.31
C LYS A 169 14.11 -0.48 0.58
N LEU A 170 13.71 -0.38 -0.68
CA LEU A 170 13.41 -1.54 -1.52
C LEU A 170 14.66 -1.95 -2.30
N GLN A 171 14.98 -3.23 -2.25
CA GLN A 171 16.07 -3.79 -3.04
C GLN A 171 15.47 -4.75 -4.08
N LYS A 172 15.66 -4.45 -5.36
CA LYS A 172 15.16 -5.32 -6.42
C LYS A 172 15.90 -6.64 -6.45
N VAL A 173 15.13 -7.71 -6.57
CA VAL A 173 15.67 -9.07 -6.75
C VAL A 173 16.13 -9.27 -8.18
#